data_a62fbf7f4bbaf709b52bc87ab5b60588
#
_entry.id   a62fbf7f4bbaf709b52bc87ab5b60588
#
_cell.length_a   1.000
_cell.length_b   1.000
_cell.length_c   1.000
_cell.angle_alpha   90.00
_cell.angle_beta   90.00
_cell.angle_gamma   90.00
#
_symmetry.space_group_name_H-M   'P 1'
#
loop_
_entity.id
_entity.type
_entity.pdbx_description
1 polymer ?
#
loop_
_entity_poly.entity_id
_entity_poly.type
_entity_poly.pdbx_seq_one_letter_code
_entity_poly.pdbx_strand_id
1 'polypeptide(L)'
;MVKPIISEVVISKNASFLFLLSSALIIIGSIGVSIYSTIIRQYSRNFIFGFISLIVVGLLIYAILKYIKHKLIINAYLLTTSSNWERIFPKEVNETEDTYIKIIGEVSHLQDVVNAYLVDEVPENFRIIENNNNWYGKLSHESTILLKYKVKPVFGTHYFGPLNINLHDPYGFFIVKLQAPLSAPIKVLPSIIIDPREIVLNLSSRIPGGLSLTNRPGIGIEYFSTRDYMPGDDYRFIDWKATARLRRIMVKDFEEEASLFILILFLITPNMYRGAYEIAKVVVMSRLISTLSNYLAFRGDIYALGYIVTTYQPIIRFTGYGRGYGHTYFIRNVLSGIPWITNFFFKDISNEFLSIVGKMIRREKTNIIIFTDFNDNIIFAENILSSLSKFKKLGHNAIIIMPHTLLYEEEFIKLELLRRGKEDLIEPALTLHKIYSDNKIAIIDEIINLIKNYGFKVIYTSPRDTILSIIRELELMRRCYGFA
;
A
#
# COMPACT_ATOMS: atom_id res chain seq x y z
N MET A 1 -9.74 -16.89 17.70
CA MET A 1 -8.64 -17.64 18.35
C MET A 1 -8.25 -18.81 17.48
N VAL A 2 -6.97 -18.97 17.22
CA VAL A 2 -6.45 -19.95 16.24
C VAL A 2 -5.43 -20.84 16.92
N LYS A 3 -5.40 -22.11 16.54
CA LYS A 3 -4.43 -23.10 17.05
C LYS A 3 -3.25 -23.20 16.09
N PRO A 4 -2.01 -23.32 16.60
CA PRO A 4 -0.84 -23.49 15.77
C PRO A 4 -0.78 -24.93 15.19
N ILE A 5 -0.07 -25.07 14.08
CA ILE A 5 0.16 -26.34 13.39
C ILE A 5 1.67 -26.59 13.32
N ILE A 6 2.10 -27.82 13.55
CA ILE A 6 3.52 -28.18 13.41
C ILE A 6 3.87 -28.19 11.92
N SER A 7 4.84 -27.34 11.53
CA SER A 7 5.32 -27.24 10.16
C SER A 7 6.57 -28.08 9.91
N GLU A 8 7.51 -28.11 10.86
CA GLU A 8 8.81 -28.76 10.66
C GLU A 8 9.47 -29.12 12.01
N VAL A 9 10.28 -30.20 12.02
CA VAL A 9 11.20 -30.51 13.10
C VAL A 9 12.62 -30.44 12.56
N VAL A 10 13.40 -29.50 13.05
CA VAL A 10 14.78 -29.27 12.61
C VAL A 10 15.75 -29.81 13.64
N ILE A 11 16.81 -30.48 13.16
CA ILE A 11 17.91 -30.99 13.97
C ILE A 11 19.09 -30.05 13.81
N SER A 12 19.65 -29.56 14.92
CA SER A 12 20.84 -28.69 14.87
C SER A 12 22.08 -29.44 14.37
N LYS A 13 23.08 -28.71 13.85
CA LYS A 13 24.36 -29.31 13.45
C LYS A 13 25.02 -30.07 14.59
N ASN A 14 24.94 -29.56 15.82
CA ASN A 14 25.50 -30.20 17.00
C ASN A 14 24.80 -31.49 17.36
N ALA A 15 23.47 -31.55 17.27
CA ALA A 15 22.72 -32.78 17.47
C ALA A 15 23.00 -33.83 16.38
N SER A 16 23.10 -33.42 15.13
CA SER A 16 23.48 -34.28 14.03
C SER A 16 24.87 -34.88 14.24
N PHE A 17 25.82 -34.08 14.70
CA PHE A 17 27.17 -34.55 15.04
C PHE A 17 27.13 -35.59 16.20
N LEU A 18 26.35 -35.34 17.28
CA LEU A 18 26.20 -36.25 18.40
C LEU A 18 25.52 -37.55 17.98
N PHE A 19 24.55 -37.51 17.05
CA PHE A 19 23.95 -38.76 16.49
C PHE A 19 24.99 -39.53 15.68
N LEU A 20 25.81 -38.88 14.87
CA LEU A 20 26.90 -39.51 14.13
C LEU A 20 27.94 -40.12 15.08
N LEU A 21 28.34 -39.37 16.12
CA LEU A 21 29.26 -39.83 17.13
C LEU A 21 28.74 -41.03 17.88
N SER A 22 27.45 -41.03 18.29
CA SER A 22 26.82 -42.17 18.97
C SER A 22 26.81 -43.44 18.10
N SER A 23 26.48 -43.29 16.79
CA SER A 23 26.48 -44.38 15.85
C SER A 23 27.90 -44.91 15.58
N ALA A 24 28.90 -44.00 15.46
CA ALA A 24 30.30 -44.36 15.30
C ALA A 24 30.80 -45.16 16.52
N LEU A 25 30.49 -44.75 17.75
CA LEU A 25 30.87 -45.44 18.96
C LEU A 25 30.27 -46.87 19.01
N ILE A 26 29.01 -47.02 18.64
CA ILE A 26 28.33 -48.31 18.57
C ILE A 26 28.99 -49.20 17.52
N ILE A 27 29.30 -48.70 16.34
CA ILE A 27 29.93 -49.43 15.23
C ILE A 27 31.37 -49.86 15.63
N ILE A 28 32.18 -48.92 16.12
CA ILE A 28 33.56 -49.20 16.56
C ILE A 28 33.54 -50.22 17.69
N GLY A 29 32.68 -50.08 18.67
CA GLY A 29 32.52 -51.02 19.76
C GLY A 29 32.10 -52.41 19.27
N SER A 30 31.14 -52.54 18.33
CA SER A 30 30.68 -53.81 17.79
C SER A 30 31.73 -54.50 16.93
N ILE A 31 32.49 -53.75 16.09
CA ILE A 31 33.59 -54.26 15.31
C ILE A 31 34.73 -54.76 16.24
N GLY A 32 35.03 -53.96 17.30
CA GLY A 32 36.02 -54.34 18.28
C GLY A 32 35.72 -55.64 19.01
N VAL A 33 34.45 -55.85 19.42
CA VAL A 33 33.95 -57.09 20.03
C VAL A 33 34.07 -58.24 19.03
N SER A 34 33.71 -58.04 17.75
CA SER A 34 33.78 -59.06 16.71
C SER A 34 35.23 -59.48 16.41
N ILE A 35 36.15 -58.54 16.24
CA ILE A 35 37.56 -58.81 16.00
C ILE A 35 38.17 -59.56 17.20
N TYR A 36 37.87 -59.12 18.41
CA TYR A 36 38.33 -59.79 19.61
C TYR A 36 37.86 -61.23 19.69
N SER A 37 36.60 -61.51 19.37
CA SER A 37 36.05 -62.85 19.40
C SER A 37 36.64 -63.82 18.37
N THR A 38 37.11 -63.30 17.23
CA THR A 38 37.68 -64.09 16.12
C THR A 38 39.18 -64.22 16.15
N ILE A 39 39.91 -63.19 16.53
CA ILE A 39 41.38 -63.14 16.33
C ILE A 39 42.16 -63.14 17.64
N ILE A 40 41.67 -62.52 18.73
CA ILE A 40 42.46 -62.16 19.90
C ILE A 40 42.02 -62.86 21.16
N ARG A 41 41.54 -64.08 21.10
CA ARG A 41 41.08 -64.89 22.29
C ARG A 41 42.16 -65.01 23.40
N GLN A 42 43.40 -64.67 23.16
CA GLN A 42 44.56 -64.79 24.03
C GLN A 42 44.93 -63.57 24.86
N TYR A 43 44.32 -62.39 24.56
CA TYR A 43 44.64 -61.13 25.28
C TYR A 43 43.59 -60.84 26.40
N SER A 44 44.01 -60.04 27.37
CA SER A 44 43.30 -59.79 28.60
C SER A 44 41.82 -59.36 28.41
N ARG A 45 40.92 -59.88 29.29
CA ARG A 45 39.47 -59.57 29.34
C ARG A 45 39.14 -58.06 29.38
N ASN A 46 40.11 -57.24 29.77
CA ASN A 46 39.95 -55.76 29.87
C ASN A 46 39.65 -55.08 28.54
N PHE A 47 40.11 -55.61 27.39
CA PHE A 47 39.80 -55.08 26.09
C PHE A 47 38.36 -55.25 25.67
N ILE A 48 37.75 -56.40 25.98
CA ILE A 48 36.33 -56.65 25.74
C ILE A 48 35.45 -55.64 26.51
N PHE A 49 35.77 -55.42 27.78
CA PHE A 49 35.05 -54.45 28.60
C PHE A 49 35.16 -53.04 28.03
N GLY A 50 36.33 -52.66 27.46
CA GLY A 50 36.52 -51.37 26.77
C GLY A 50 35.59 -51.21 25.56
N PHE A 51 35.47 -52.23 24.70
CA PHE A 51 34.57 -52.15 23.53
C PHE A 51 33.09 -52.20 23.91
N ILE A 52 32.71 -52.99 24.91
CA ILE A 52 31.37 -53.01 25.44
C ILE A 52 31.00 -51.67 26.04
N SER A 53 31.92 -51.00 26.76
CA SER A 53 31.67 -49.65 27.31
C SER A 53 31.42 -48.63 26.24
N LEU A 54 32.11 -48.67 25.08
CA LEU A 54 31.85 -47.79 23.94
C LEU A 54 30.44 -47.96 23.37
N ILE A 55 29.97 -49.23 23.24
CA ILE A 55 28.61 -49.51 22.81
C ILE A 55 27.59 -48.93 23.79
N VAL A 56 27.78 -49.16 25.10
CA VAL A 56 26.88 -48.64 26.13
C VAL A 56 26.85 -47.10 26.14
N VAL A 57 27.99 -46.43 26.04
CA VAL A 57 28.06 -44.98 25.96
C VAL A 57 27.35 -44.47 24.72
N GLY A 58 27.58 -45.07 23.55
CA GLY A 58 26.90 -44.71 22.31
C GLY A 58 25.36 -44.87 22.42
N LEU A 59 24.90 -45.99 22.98
CA LEU A 59 23.45 -46.20 23.22
C LEU A 59 22.85 -45.20 24.22
N LEU A 60 23.58 -44.83 25.27
CA LEU A 60 23.14 -43.83 26.23
C LEU A 60 23.00 -42.45 25.56
N ILE A 61 23.99 -42.02 24.80
CA ILE A 61 23.92 -40.76 24.06
C ILE A 61 22.73 -40.73 23.11
N TYR A 62 22.54 -41.83 22.35
CA TYR A 62 21.40 -41.97 21.42
C TYR A 62 20.05 -41.89 22.17
N ALA A 63 19.93 -42.62 23.28
CA ALA A 63 18.71 -42.66 24.09
C ALA A 63 18.37 -41.27 24.65
N ILE A 64 19.38 -40.53 25.15
CA ILE A 64 19.22 -39.19 25.69
C ILE A 64 18.74 -38.21 24.58
N LEU A 65 19.37 -38.22 23.41
CA LEU A 65 18.99 -37.39 22.30
C LEU A 65 17.56 -37.67 21.81
N LYS A 66 17.22 -38.97 21.73
CA LYS A 66 15.86 -39.39 21.36
C LYS A 66 14.82 -38.99 22.41
N TYR A 67 15.14 -39.06 23.68
CA TYR A 67 14.29 -38.59 24.78
C TYR A 67 14.05 -37.11 24.73
N ILE A 68 15.10 -36.29 24.54
CA ILE A 68 14.99 -34.83 24.42
C ILE A 68 14.10 -34.44 23.22
N LYS A 69 14.36 -35.09 22.06
CA LYS A 69 13.54 -34.86 20.86
C LYS A 69 12.06 -35.19 21.10
N HIS A 70 11.80 -36.36 21.70
CA HIS A 70 10.44 -36.82 21.97
C HIS A 70 9.68 -35.89 22.90
N LYS A 71 10.34 -35.44 23.99
CA LYS A 71 9.79 -34.46 24.96
C LYS A 71 9.43 -33.15 24.32
N LEU A 72 10.29 -32.62 23.41
CA LEU A 72 10.02 -31.38 22.69
C LEU A 72 8.83 -31.53 21.72
N ILE A 73 8.71 -32.68 21.04
CA ILE A 73 7.58 -32.95 20.14
C ILE A 73 6.27 -33.06 20.93
N ILE A 74 6.28 -33.68 22.12
CA ILE A 74 5.08 -33.76 22.97
C ILE A 74 4.64 -32.34 23.38
N ASN A 75 5.57 -31.48 23.83
CA ASN A 75 5.23 -30.10 24.18
C ASN A 75 4.72 -29.30 22.97
N ALA A 76 5.28 -29.53 21.77
CA ALA A 76 4.78 -28.93 20.54
C ALA A 76 3.35 -29.40 20.24
N TYR A 77 3.07 -30.69 20.37
CA TYR A 77 1.73 -31.22 20.18
C TYR A 77 0.74 -30.67 21.21
N LEU A 78 1.13 -30.57 22.49
CA LEU A 78 0.31 -29.94 23.52
C LEU A 78 0.03 -28.47 23.17
N LEU A 79 1.02 -27.73 22.69
CA LEU A 79 0.82 -26.35 22.26
C LEU A 79 -0.22 -26.25 21.11
N THR A 80 -0.23 -27.23 20.17
CA THR A 80 -1.25 -27.22 19.09
C THR A 80 -2.67 -27.50 19.61
N THR A 81 -2.81 -28.20 20.69
CA THR A 81 -4.13 -28.60 21.24
C THR A 81 -4.65 -27.64 22.30
N SER A 82 -3.75 -27.13 23.16
CA SER A 82 -4.07 -26.38 24.37
C SER A 82 -3.66 -24.90 24.35
N SER A 83 -3.29 -24.35 23.20
CA SER A 83 -3.04 -22.91 23.09
C SER A 83 -4.02 -22.22 22.16
N ASN A 84 -4.30 -20.94 22.47
CA ASN A 84 -5.11 -20.06 21.64
C ASN A 84 -4.30 -18.81 21.31
N TRP A 85 -4.35 -18.43 20.04
CA TRP A 85 -3.62 -17.26 19.54
C TRP A 85 -4.57 -16.29 18.85
N GLU A 86 -4.38 -15.01 19.09
CA GLU A 86 -5.17 -13.95 18.49
C GLU A 86 -4.27 -12.76 18.12
N ARG A 87 -4.49 -12.21 16.94
CA ARG A 87 -3.89 -10.96 16.49
C ARG A 87 -4.94 -9.86 16.50
N ILE A 88 -4.70 -8.81 17.27
CA ILE A 88 -5.60 -7.67 17.44
C ILE A 88 -4.96 -6.45 16.75
N PHE A 89 -5.67 -5.90 15.78
CA PHE A 89 -5.32 -4.68 15.08
C PHE A 89 -6.57 -4.06 14.43
N PRO A 90 -6.58 -2.76 14.09
CA PRO A 90 -7.69 -2.14 13.37
C PRO A 90 -7.73 -2.67 11.93
N LYS A 91 -8.92 -3.08 11.47
CA LYS A 91 -9.12 -3.62 10.11
C LYS A 91 -8.88 -2.60 9.02
N GLU A 92 -9.06 -1.31 9.33
CA GLU A 92 -8.90 -0.18 8.45
C GLU A 92 -8.13 0.94 9.16
N VAL A 93 -7.14 1.52 8.47
CA VAL A 93 -6.28 2.58 9.00
C VAL A 93 -5.97 3.59 7.91
N ASN A 94 -5.61 4.81 8.30
CA ASN A 94 -5.06 5.78 7.37
C ASN A 94 -3.55 5.58 7.22
N GLU A 95 -3.01 5.83 6.04
CA GLU A 95 -1.57 5.69 5.75
C GLU A 95 -0.67 6.56 6.64
N THR A 96 -1.19 7.68 7.15
CA THR A 96 -0.48 8.59 8.05
C THR A 96 -0.49 8.14 9.51
N GLU A 97 -1.33 7.17 9.86
CA GLU A 97 -1.52 6.73 11.25
C GLU A 97 -0.68 5.50 11.55
N ASP A 98 0.25 5.66 12.47
CA ASP A 98 1.00 4.53 13.01
C ASP A 98 0.08 3.57 13.75
N THR A 99 0.21 2.29 13.46
CA THR A 99 -0.73 1.27 13.94
C THR A 99 -0.07 0.31 14.90
N TYR A 100 -0.73 0.07 16.04
CA TYR A 100 -0.30 -0.95 16.99
C TYR A 100 -0.87 -2.31 16.61
N ILE A 101 0.03 -3.30 16.56
CA ILE A 101 -0.29 -4.71 16.41
C ILE A 101 -0.07 -5.38 17.75
N LYS A 102 -1.06 -6.12 18.21
CA LYS A 102 -1.01 -6.86 19.47
C LYS A 102 -1.32 -8.32 19.21
N ILE A 103 -0.42 -9.21 19.61
CA ILE A 103 -0.62 -10.65 19.57
C ILE A 103 -0.74 -11.14 21.01
N ILE A 104 -1.80 -11.88 21.27
CA ILE A 104 -2.05 -12.53 22.56
C ILE A 104 -2.00 -14.02 22.31
N GLY A 105 -1.17 -14.72 23.09
CA GLY A 105 -1.10 -16.17 23.13
C GLY A 105 -1.42 -16.66 24.53
N GLU A 106 -2.38 -17.55 24.65
CA GLU A 106 -2.73 -18.22 25.90
C GLU A 106 -2.36 -19.70 25.78
N VAL A 107 -1.51 -20.17 26.69
CA VAL A 107 -1.05 -21.56 26.74
C VAL A 107 -1.59 -22.20 28.01
N SER A 108 -2.50 -23.16 27.89
CA SER A 108 -3.16 -23.79 29.04
C SER A 108 -2.39 -24.99 29.59
N HIS A 109 -1.77 -25.81 28.75
CA HIS A 109 -1.08 -27.03 29.18
C HIS A 109 0.23 -27.24 28.44
N LEU A 110 1.33 -27.32 29.21
CA LEU A 110 2.63 -27.84 28.78
C LEU A 110 3.15 -28.79 29.87
N GLN A 111 3.88 -29.84 29.47
CA GLN A 111 4.49 -30.76 30.43
C GLN A 111 5.72 -30.13 31.11
N ASP A 112 6.46 -29.33 30.35
CA ASP A 112 7.71 -28.71 30.80
C ASP A 112 7.82 -27.24 30.33
N VAL A 113 8.75 -26.53 30.95
CA VAL A 113 9.16 -25.20 30.51
C VAL A 113 9.99 -25.33 29.22
N VAL A 114 9.55 -24.72 28.16
CA VAL A 114 10.18 -24.76 26.84
C VAL A 114 10.60 -23.36 26.43
N ASN A 115 11.80 -23.22 25.86
CA ASN A 115 12.20 -21.95 25.26
C ASN A 115 11.46 -21.75 23.94
N ALA A 116 10.86 -20.58 23.75
CA ALA A 116 10.15 -20.26 22.53
C ALA A 116 10.64 -18.93 21.93
N TYR A 117 10.71 -18.92 20.61
CA TYR A 117 10.98 -17.74 19.81
C TYR A 117 9.81 -17.54 18.85
N LEU A 118 9.10 -16.45 19.01
CA LEU A 118 7.95 -16.07 18.20
C LEU A 118 8.36 -14.98 17.22
N VAL A 119 7.91 -15.09 15.98
CA VAL A 119 8.08 -14.07 14.95
C VAL A 119 6.76 -13.86 14.23
N ASP A 120 6.24 -12.64 14.27
CA ASP A 120 5.08 -12.28 13.49
C ASP A 120 5.47 -11.90 12.08
N GLU A 121 4.80 -12.46 11.09
CA GLU A 121 5.05 -12.17 9.69
C GLU A 121 4.28 -10.93 9.26
N VAL A 122 5.01 -9.79 9.28
CA VAL A 122 4.50 -8.47 8.90
C VAL A 122 4.57 -8.33 7.38
N PRO A 123 3.59 -7.67 6.71
CA PRO A 123 3.68 -7.37 5.28
C PRO A 123 5.00 -6.67 4.92
N GLU A 124 5.66 -7.09 3.83
CA GLU A 124 7.00 -6.63 3.44
C GLU A 124 7.11 -5.09 3.31
N ASN A 125 6.00 -4.44 2.95
CA ASN A 125 5.96 -2.99 2.73
C ASN A 125 5.72 -2.18 4.01
N PHE A 126 5.47 -2.84 5.16
CA PHE A 126 5.27 -2.15 6.44
C PHE A 126 6.60 -1.96 7.15
N ARG A 127 6.79 -0.76 7.69
CA ARG A 127 7.98 -0.45 8.50
C ARG A 127 7.66 -0.58 9.98
N ILE A 128 8.44 -1.37 10.71
CA ILE A 128 8.35 -1.45 12.16
C ILE A 128 9.03 -0.21 12.74
N ILE A 129 8.31 0.52 13.62
CA ILE A 129 8.78 1.80 14.21
C ILE A 129 9.20 1.60 15.66
N GLU A 130 8.36 0.90 16.44
CA GLU A 130 8.58 0.68 17.85
C GLU A 130 8.45 -0.81 18.16
N ASN A 131 9.33 -1.29 19.02
CA ASN A 131 9.46 -2.69 19.40
C ASN A 131 9.76 -3.59 18.20
N ASN A 132 10.05 -4.84 18.46
CA ASN A 132 10.29 -5.83 17.41
C ASN A 132 9.04 -6.70 17.25
N ASN A 133 8.84 -7.22 16.03
CA ASN A 133 7.81 -8.21 15.71
C ASN A 133 8.15 -9.61 16.21
N ASN A 134 9.12 -9.74 17.10
CA ASN A 134 9.55 -10.98 17.68
C ASN A 134 9.51 -10.96 19.22
N TRP A 135 9.40 -12.13 19.79
CA TRP A 135 9.42 -12.36 21.21
C TRP A 135 10.25 -13.60 21.53
N TYR A 136 11.07 -13.54 22.55
CA TYR A 136 11.84 -14.68 23.04
C TYR A 136 11.60 -14.83 24.54
N GLY A 137 11.31 -16.05 24.96
CA GLY A 137 11.07 -16.34 26.38
C GLY A 137 10.78 -17.81 26.65
N LYS A 138 10.41 -18.07 27.88
CA LYS A 138 10.04 -19.41 28.33
C LYS A 138 8.53 -19.55 28.35
N LEU A 139 8.03 -20.61 27.76
CA LEU A 139 6.64 -21.03 27.87
C LEU A 139 6.52 -22.07 28.99
N SER A 140 5.55 -21.88 29.85
CA SER A 140 5.21 -22.80 30.91
C SER A 140 3.71 -23.10 30.92
N HIS A 141 3.30 -23.98 31.78
CA HIS A 141 1.89 -24.23 32.08
C HIS A 141 1.19 -22.92 32.48
N GLU A 142 0.02 -22.62 31.94
CA GLU A 142 -0.78 -21.43 32.18
C GLU A 142 -0.04 -20.10 31.90
N SER A 143 0.71 -20.03 30.81
CA SER A 143 1.43 -18.80 30.44
C SER A 143 0.63 -17.97 29.44
N THR A 144 0.62 -16.64 29.66
CA THR A 144 0.08 -15.66 28.73
C THR A 144 1.22 -14.88 28.10
N ILE A 145 1.23 -14.80 26.78
CA ILE A 145 2.22 -14.08 25.99
C ILE A 145 1.57 -12.83 25.41
N LEU A 146 2.27 -11.72 25.53
CA LEU A 146 1.87 -10.48 24.92
C LEU A 146 3.02 -9.95 24.04
N LEU A 147 2.84 -9.99 22.72
CA LEU A 147 3.72 -9.32 21.77
C LEU A 147 3.01 -8.07 21.26
N LYS A 148 3.62 -6.90 21.48
CA LYS A 148 3.09 -5.61 21.03
C LYS A 148 4.18 -4.84 20.27
N TYR A 149 3.90 -4.44 19.05
CA TYR A 149 4.79 -3.63 18.24
C TYR A 149 3.99 -2.62 17.41
N LYS A 150 4.67 -1.59 16.91
CA LYS A 150 4.07 -0.50 16.15
C LYS A 150 4.62 -0.51 14.73
N VAL A 151 3.73 -0.39 13.76
CA VAL A 151 4.07 -0.36 12.35
C VAL A 151 3.59 0.92 11.69
N LYS A 152 4.33 1.39 10.70
CA LYS A 152 3.88 2.39 9.76
C LYS A 152 3.32 1.68 8.54
N PRO A 153 2.00 1.72 8.34
CA PRO A 153 1.37 1.07 7.21
C PRO A 153 1.60 1.87 5.93
N VAL A 154 1.51 1.19 4.79
CA VAL A 154 1.55 1.82 3.47
C VAL A 154 0.24 1.53 2.76
N PHE A 155 -0.24 2.49 1.98
CA PHE A 155 -1.47 2.43 1.21
C PHE A 155 -1.71 1.08 0.53
N GLY A 156 -2.96 0.61 0.55
CA GLY A 156 -3.39 -0.62 -0.12
C GLY A 156 -4.01 -1.65 0.82
N THR A 157 -4.37 -2.81 0.28
CA THR A 157 -4.81 -3.96 1.06
C THR A 157 -3.66 -4.94 1.23
N HIS A 158 -3.27 -5.18 2.46
CA HIS A 158 -2.16 -6.06 2.82
C HIS A 158 -2.65 -7.22 3.67
N TYR A 159 -1.89 -8.31 3.69
CA TYR A 159 -2.19 -9.50 4.48
C TYR A 159 -1.04 -9.75 5.42
N PHE A 160 -1.35 -9.88 6.71
CA PHE A 160 -0.40 -10.42 7.67
C PHE A 160 -0.22 -11.92 7.38
N GLY A 161 1.02 -12.38 7.44
CA GLY A 161 1.33 -13.80 7.37
C GLY A 161 1.00 -14.55 8.67
N PRO A 162 1.37 -15.83 8.77
CA PRO A 162 1.20 -16.61 9.99
C PRO A 162 2.11 -16.10 11.12
N LEU A 163 1.76 -16.39 12.36
CA LEU A 163 2.68 -16.27 13.49
C LEU A 163 3.56 -17.52 13.51
N ASN A 164 4.87 -17.34 13.35
CA ASN A 164 5.86 -18.40 13.43
C ASN A 164 6.31 -18.58 14.88
N ILE A 165 6.21 -19.81 15.39
CA ILE A 165 6.56 -20.18 16.76
C ILE A 165 7.63 -21.27 16.69
N ASN A 166 8.84 -20.97 17.14
CA ASN A 166 9.94 -21.92 17.19
C ASN A 166 10.17 -22.36 18.64
N LEU A 167 9.95 -23.62 18.93
CA LEU A 167 10.24 -24.21 20.23
C LEU A 167 11.65 -24.80 20.22
N HIS A 168 12.44 -24.45 21.20
CA HIS A 168 13.79 -24.93 21.39
C HIS A 168 13.88 -25.80 22.63
N ASP A 169 14.61 -26.90 22.53
CA ASP A 169 15.02 -27.65 23.72
C ASP A 169 16.05 -26.85 24.54
N PRO A 170 16.24 -27.15 25.83
CA PRO A 170 17.16 -26.40 26.71
C PRO A 170 18.62 -26.41 26.23
N TYR A 171 19.00 -27.40 25.42
CA TYR A 171 20.37 -27.57 24.94
C TYR A 171 20.58 -27.07 23.52
N GLY A 172 19.52 -26.64 22.81
CA GLY A 172 19.57 -26.15 21.44
C GLY A 172 19.87 -27.24 20.39
N PHE A 173 19.59 -28.49 20.70
CA PHE A 173 19.79 -29.62 19.77
C PHE A 173 18.65 -29.75 18.75
N PHE A 174 17.44 -29.42 19.15
CA PHE A 174 16.22 -29.61 18.33
C PHE A 174 15.40 -28.32 18.35
N ILE A 175 14.80 -28.06 17.20
CA ILE A 175 13.85 -26.95 17.01
C ILE A 175 12.59 -27.53 16.40
N VAL A 176 11.43 -27.27 17.00
CA VAL A 176 10.13 -27.57 16.40
C VAL A 176 9.50 -26.26 15.96
N LYS A 177 9.25 -26.14 14.67
CA LYS A 177 8.61 -24.99 14.08
C LYS A 177 7.10 -25.23 14.00
N LEU A 178 6.33 -24.28 14.53
CA LEU A 178 4.88 -24.26 14.44
C LEU A 178 4.44 -22.95 13.77
N GLN A 179 3.29 -22.99 13.11
CA GLN A 179 2.67 -21.82 12.52
C GLN A 179 1.24 -21.70 13.02
N ALA A 180 0.91 -20.55 13.59
CA ALA A 180 -0.47 -20.18 13.87
C ALA A 180 -1.01 -19.40 12.68
N PRO A 181 -2.04 -19.88 11.96
CA PRO A 181 -2.57 -19.26 10.76
C PRO A 181 -3.43 -18.03 11.11
N LEU A 182 -2.78 -16.97 11.61
CA LEU A 182 -3.39 -15.70 11.97
C LEU A 182 -3.49 -14.73 10.79
N SER A 183 -3.49 -15.25 9.55
CA SER A 183 -3.60 -14.39 8.35
C SER A 183 -4.89 -13.58 8.38
N ALA A 184 -4.74 -12.27 8.26
CA ALA A 184 -5.87 -11.34 8.22
C ALA A 184 -5.53 -10.12 7.37
N PRO A 185 -6.51 -9.59 6.61
CA PRO A 185 -6.32 -8.40 5.81
C PRO A 185 -6.34 -7.14 6.68
N ILE A 186 -5.45 -6.21 6.36
CA ILE A 186 -5.48 -4.82 6.83
C ILE A 186 -5.65 -3.92 5.62
N LYS A 187 -6.58 -2.99 5.70
CA LYS A 187 -6.87 -2.04 4.66
C LYS A 187 -6.33 -0.67 5.03
N VAL A 188 -5.45 -0.14 4.20
CA VAL A 188 -4.81 1.15 4.42
C VAL A 188 -5.31 2.15 3.39
N LEU A 189 -6.00 3.18 3.85
CA LEU A 189 -6.54 4.23 3.01
C LEU A 189 -5.44 5.20 2.58
N PRO A 190 -5.44 5.68 1.30
CA PRO A 190 -4.46 6.66 0.84
C PRO A 190 -4.59 7.96 1.63
N SER A 191 -3.45 8.57 1.97
CA SER A 191 -3.42 9.82 2.73
C SER A 191 -4.01 11.00 1.95
N ILE A 192 -4.53 11.97 2.69
CA ILE A 192 -4.86 13.31 2.19
C ILE A 192 -3.65 14.19 2.50
N ILE A 193 -3.00 14.73 1.46
CA ILE A 193 -1.72 15.43 1.58
C ILE A 193 -1.89 16.81 2.20
N ILE A 194 -2.94 17.53 1.82
CA ILE A 194 -3.19 18.93 2.22
C ILE A 194 -4.66 19.11 2.57
N ASP A 195 -4.94 19.88 3.61
CA ASP A 195 -6.32 20.25 3.96
C ASP A 195 -6.93 21.18 2.89
N PRO A 196 -8.19 21.01 2.50
CA PRO A 196 -8.85 21.88 1.53
C PRO A 196 -8.80 23.37 1.90
N ARG A 197 -8.83 23.70 3.20
CA ARG A 197 -8.76 25.10 3.68
C ARG A 197 -7.40 25.73 3.41
N GLU A 198 -6.33 24.99 3.61
CA GLU A 198 -4.96 25.45 3.28
C GLU A 198 -4.78 25.64 1.77
N ILE A 199 -5.41 24.78 0.96
CA ILE A 199 -5.42 24.90 -0.49
C ILE A 199 -6.07 26.23 -0.90
N VAL A 200 -7.24 26.54 -0.34
CA VAL A 200 -7.97 27.79 -0.62
C VAL A 200 -7.13 29.00 -0.24
N LEU A 201 -6.50 29.00 0.93
CA LEU A 201 -5.62 30.09 1.39
C LEU A 201 -4.42 30.30 0.45
N ASN A 202 -3.77 29.22 0.04
CA ASN A 202 -2.62 29.27 -0.87
C ASN A 202 -3.00 29.74 -2.29
N LEU A 203 -4.19 29.40 -2.77
CA LEU A 203 -4.66 29.79 -4.09
C LEU A 203 -5.22 31.22 -4.11
N SER A 204 -5.90 31.66 -3.05
CA SER A 204 -6.45 33.03 -2.97
C SER A 204 -5.38 34.09 -3.08
N SER A 205 -4.17 33.84 -2.61
CA SER A 205 -3.02 34.74 -2.73
C SER A 205 -2.36 34.76 -4.12
N ARG A 206 -2.60 33.71 -4.95
CA ARG A 206 -1.91 33.52 -6.24
C ARG A 206 -2.80 33.70 -7.47
N ILE A 207 -4.11 33.73 -7.30
CA ILE A 207 -5.06 33.92 -8.40
C ILE A 207 -5.59 35.35 -8.39
N PRO A 208 -5.29 36.17 -9.41
CA PRO A 208 -5.87 37.51 -9.50
C PRO A 208 -7.41 37.44 -9.52
N GLY A 209 -8.06 38.16 -8.59
CA GLY A 209 -9.52 38.14 -8.46
C GLY A 209 -10.10 37.11 -7.48
N GLY A 210 -9.22 36.42 -6.68
CA GLY A 210 -9.65 35.47 -5.68
C GLY A 210 -10.17 34.12 -6.24
N LEU A 211 -10.63 33.24 -5.37
CA LEU A 211 -11.40 32.03 -5.74
C LEU A 211 -12.86 32.47 -5.91
N SER A 212 -13.20 33.02 -7.08
CA SER A 212 -14.58 33.44 -7.29
C SER A 212 -15.45 32.25 -7.70
N LEU A 213 -16.63 32.28 -7.21
CA LEU A 213 -17.81 31.58 -7.68
C LEU A 213 -18.17 32.08 -9.09
N THR A 214 -19.04 31.45 -9.79
CA THR A 214 -19.39 31.77 -11.18
C THR A 214 -19.81 33.24 -11.37
N ASN A 215 -19.46 33.86 -12.49
CA ASN A 215 -19.95 35.18 -12.86
C ASN A 215 -21.44 35.22 -13.33
N ARG A 216 -22.29 34.40 -12.71
CA ARG A 216 -23.74 34.34 -13.00
C ARG A 216 -24.54 34.70 -11.76
N PRO A 217 -25.56 35.54 -11.87
CA PRO A 217 -26.48 35.78 -10.77
C PRO A 217 -27.28 34.52 -10.45
N GLY A 218 -27.31 34.12 -9.17
CA GLY A 218 -28.01 32.92 -8.68
C GLY A 218 -28.27 32.96 -7.18
N ILE A 219 -28.58 31.83 -6.59
CA ILE A 219 -28.87 31.68 -5.14
C ILE A 219 -27.58 31.31 -4.40
N GLY A 220 -26.51 32.12 -4.51
CA GLY A 220 -25.26 31.92 -3.78
C GLY A 220 -25.16 32.77 -2.51
N ILE A 221 -23.97 32.78 -1.90
CA ILE A 221 -23.66 33.50 -0.68
C ILE A 221 -22.89 34.80 -0.97
N GLU A 222 -22.10 34.83 -2.05
CA GLU A 222 -21.29 35.99 -2.41
C GLU A 222 -22.07 36.99 -3.26
N TYR A 223 -21.93 38.28 -2.93
CA TYR A 223 -22.57 39.38 -3.65
C TYR A 223 -21.99 39.50 -5.06
N PHE A 224 -22.86 39.46 -6.08
CA PHE A 224 -22.48 39.63 -7.49
C PHE A 224 -22.72 41.05 -7.98
N SER A 225 -23.95 41.50 -7.91
CA SER A 225 -24.34 42.82 -8.39
C SER A 225 -25.64 43.29 -7.72
N THR A 226 -26.02 44.52 -8.01
CA THR A 226 -27.34 45.03 -7.64
C THR A 226 -28.07 45.46 -8.92
N ARG A 227 -29.28 44.91 -9.13
CA ARG A 227 -30.18 45.22 -10.26
C ARG A 227 -31.52 45.80 -9.81
N ASP A 228 -32.26 46.28 -10.77
CA ASP A 228 -33.63 46.71 -10.50
C ASP A 228 -34.52 45.53 -10.10
N TYR A 229 -35.43 45.77 -9.19
CA TYR A 229 -36.43 44.80 -8.74
C TYR A 229 -37.33 44.36 -9.89
N MET A 230 -37.57 43.08 -10.01
CA MET A 230 -38.59 42.48 -10.91
C MET A 230 -39.71 41.81 -10.12
N PRO A 231 -40.96 41.88 -10.58
CA PRO A 231 -42.06 41.15 -9.93
C PRO A 231 -41.75 39.64 -9.79
N GLY A 232 -41.73 39.14 -8.58
CA GLY A 232 -41.36 37.77 -8.25
C GLY A 232 -40.02 37.64 -7.49
N ASP A 233 -39.23 38.70 -7.37
CA ASP A 233 -38.02 38.70 -6.55
C ASP A 233 -38.35 38.61 -5.05
N ASP A 234 -37.55 37.83 -4.28
CA ASP A 234 -37.70 37.68 -2.83
C ASP A 234 -37.28 39.00 -2.13
N TYR A 235 -38.17 39.56 -1.34
CA TYR A 235 -37.95 40.79 -0.56
C TYR A 235 -36.76 40.74 0.38
N ARG A 236 -36.27 39.55 0.76
CA ARG A 236 -35.11 39.36 1.61
C ARG A 236 -33.80 39.78 0.94
N PHE A 237 -33.79 39.83 -0.37
CA PHE A 237 -32.61 40.24 -1.16
C PHE A 237 -32.63 41.73 -1.56
N ILE A 238 -33.60 42.51 -1.12
CA ILE A 238 -33.63 43.97 -1.40
C ILE A 238 -32.41 44.66 -0.76
N ASP A 239 -31.68 45.42 -1.57
CA ASP A 239 -30.61 46.28 -1.09
C ASP A 239 -31.17 47.63 -0.68
N TRP A 240 -31.59 47.73 0.60
CA TRP A 240 -32.17 48.95 1.15
C TRP A 240 -31.26 50.16 1.04
N LYS A 241 -29.92 49.98 1.08
CA LYS A 241 -28.97 51.08 0.95
C LYS A 241 -28.89 51.59 -0.49
N ALA A 242 -28.86 50.71 -1.48
CA ALA A 242 -28.92 51.11 -2.89
C ALA A 242 -30.30 51.67 -3.25
N THR A 243 -31.39 51.11 -2.75
CA THR A 243 -32.76 51.54 -2.93
C THR A 243 -32.95 53.01 -2.43
N ALA A 244 -32.45 53.30 -1.23
CA ALA A 244 -32.53 54.64 -0.67
C ALA A 244 -31.73 55.68 -1.50
N ARG A 245 -30.60 55.31 -2.02
CA ARG A 245 -29.72 56.18 -2.84
C ARG A 245 -30.29 56.43 -4.23
N LEU A 246 -30.82 55.36 -4.87
CA LEU A 246 -31.26 55.40 -6.27
C LEU A 246 -32.78 55.71 -6.40
N ARG A 247 -33.52 55.78 -5.30
CA ARG A 247 -34.97 56.00 -5.22
C ARG A 247 -35.81 55.04 -6.07
N ARG A 248 -35.29 53.83 -6.27
CA ARG A 248 -35.96 52.71 -6.94
C ARG A 248 -35.59 51.40 -6.22
N ILE A 249 -36.46 50.43 -6.21
CA ILE A 249 -36.20 49.18 -5.49
C ILE A 249 -35.08 48.42 -6.20
N MET A 250 -34.04 48.18 -5.47
CA MET A 250 -32.85 47.46 -5.94
C MET A 250 -32.73 46.12 -5.22
N VAL A 251 -32.39 45.04 -5.95
CA VAL A 251 -32.21 43.70 -5.43
C VAL A 251 -30.74 43.27 -5.59
N LYS A 252 -30.19 42.66 -4.56
CA LYS A 252 -28.88 42.05 -4.59
C LYS A 252 -28.96 40.72 -5.34
N ASP A 253 -28.17 40.63 -6.39
CA ASP A 253 -27.89 39.36 -7.02
C ASP A 253 -26.67 38.74 -6.36
N PHE A 254 -26.72 37.44 -6.15
CA PHE A 254 -25.62 36.65 -5.60
C PHE A 254 -25.05 35.76 -6.69
N GLU A 255 -23.78 35.39 -6.55
CA GLU A 255 -23.14 34.47 -7.49
C GLU A 255 -23.75 33.06 -7.36
N GLU A 256 -23.97 32.39 -8.48
CA GLU A 256 -24.44 31.01 -8.50
C GLU A 256 -23.27 30.06 -8.18
N GLU A 257 -23.41 29.22 -7.17
CA GLU A 257 -22.46 28.13 -6.93
C GLU A 257 -22.68 27.02 -7.97
N ALA A 258 -21.99 27.10 -9.12
CA ALA A 258 -22.04 26.03 -10.11
C ALA A 258 -21.25 24.82 -9.63
N SER A 259 -21.94 23.77 -9.22
CA SER A 259 -21.33 22.46 -9.00
C SER A 259 -20.83 21.87 -10.33
N LEU A 260 -19.58 21.50 -10.40
CA LEU A 260 -19.01 20.79 -11.56
C LEU A 260 -19.32 19.30 -11.49
N PHE A 261 -19.52 18.71 -12.69
CA PHE A 261 -19.50 17.25 -12.84
C PHE A 261 -18.07 16.86 -13.22
N ILE A 262 -17.43 16.04 -12.38
CA ILE A 262 -16.03 15.65 -12.55
C ILE A 262 -15.90 14.13 -12.55
N LEU A 263 -15.29 13.61 -13.60
CA LEU A 263 -14.87 12.20 -13.68
C LEU A 263 -13.36 12.13 -13.49
N ILE A 264 -12.93 11.59 -12.37
CA ILE A 264 -11.53 11.23 -12.14
C ILE A 264 -11.32 9.85 -12.75
N LEU A 265 -10.47 9.78 -13.78
CA LEU A 265 -10.13 8.53 -14.46
C LEU A 265 -8.68 8.17 -14.15
N PHE A 266 -8.47 7.05 -13.48
CA PHE A 266 -7.15 6.55 -13.14
C PHE A 266 -6.79 5.35 -14.01
N LEU A 267 -5.97 5.59 -15.05
CA LEU A 267 -5.50 4.57 -15.98
C LEU A 267 -4.14 4.05 -15.49
N ILE A 268 -4.16 2.86 -14.90
CA ILE A 268 -3.02 2.27 -14.21
C ILE A 268 -2.28 1.30 -15.14
N THR A 269 -1.03 1.61 -15.43
CA THR A 269 -0.15 0.84 -16.31
C THR A 269 0.93 0.11 -15.49
N PRO A 270 1.63 -0.91 -16.05
CA PRO A 270 2.73 -1.61 -15.38
C PRO A 270 3.83 -0.67 -14.89
N ASN A 271 4.15 0.38 -15.67
CA ASN A 271 5.19 1.33 -15.32
C ASN A 271 4.86 2.13 -14.05
N MET A 272 3.59 2.23 -13.65
CA MET A 272 3.20 2.93 -12.43
C MET A 272 3.57 2.18 -11.14
N TYR A 273 3.82 0.87 -11.21
CA TYR A 273 4.22 0.05 -10.07
C TYR A 273 5.74 -0.01 -9.87
N ARG A 274 6.52 0.54 -10.82
CA ARG A 274 7.99 0.53 -10.72
C ARG A 274 8.48 1.51 -9.65
N GLY A 275 9.51 1.08 -8.92
CA GLY A 275 10.15 1.89 -7.88
C GLY A 275 9.87 1.38 -6.46
N ALA A 276 10.36 2.12 -5.46
CA ALA A 276 10.04 1.82 -4.07
C ALA A 276 8.55 2.03 -3.81
N TYR A 277 7.96 1.13 -3.05
CA TYR A 277 6.53 1.12 -2.79
C TYR A 277 5.98 2.48 -2.33
N GLU A 278 6.66 3.15 -1.42
CA GLU A 278 6.24 4.43 -0.82
C GLU A 278 6.12 5.59 -1.83
N ILE A 279 6.89 5.53 -2.92
CA ILE A 279 6.97 6.57 -3.96
C ILE A 279 6.59 6.05 -5.35
N ALA A 280 6.11 4.81 -5.45
CA ALA A 280 5.60 4.29 -6.71
C ALA A 280 4.52 5.23 -7.25
N LYS A 281 4.52 5.46 -8.57
CA LYS A 281 3.60 6.39 -9.22
C LYS A 281 2.14 6.11 -8.84
N VAL A 282 1.75 4.83 -8.75
CA VAL A 282 0.38 4.42 -8.36
C VAL A 282 0.01 4.90 -6.96
N VAL A 283 0.95 4.87 -6.01
CA VAL A 283 0.73 5.31 -4.62
C VAL A 283 0.58 6.82 -4.55
N VAL A 284 1.52 7.55 -5.18
CA VAL A 284 1.48 9.03 -5.19
C VAL A 284 0.23 9.54 -5.91
N MET A 285 -0.15 8.94 -7.06
CA MET A 285 -1.38 9.29 -7.76
C MET A 285 -2.62 9.01 -6.91
N SER A 286 -2.66 7.90 -6.18
CA SER A 286 -3.77 7.60 -5.27
C SER A 286 -3.92 8.62 -4.13
N ARG A 287 -2.80 9.12 -3.59
CA ARG A 287 -2.79 10.20 -2.60
C ARG A 287 -3.28 11.52 -3.21
N LEU A 288 -2.86 11.84 -4.45
CA LEU A 288 -3.33 13.02 -5.18
C LEU A 288 -4.83 12.95 -5.47
N ILE A 289 -5.33 11.81 -5.94
CA ILE A 289 -6.77 11.56 -6.18
C ILE A 289 -7.56 11.69 -4.86
N SER A 290 -7.04 11.15 -3.77
CA SER A 290 -7.65 11.25 -2.44
C SER A 290 -7.77 12.72 -1.99
N THR A 291 -6.68 13.48 -2.14
CA THR A 291 -6.64 14.91 -1.79
C THR A 291 -7.56 15.74 -2.70
N LEU A 292 -7.55 15.45 -4.00
CA LEU A 292 -8.45 16.09 -4.96
C LEU A 292 -9.92 15.82 -4.63
N SER A 293 -10.27 14.55 -4.35
CA SER A 293 -11.63 14.18 -3.96
C SER A 293 -12.09 14.90 -2.68
N ASN A 294 -11.17 15.10 -1.72
CA ASN A 294 -11.44 15.84 -0.50
C ASN A 294 -11.70 17.34 -0.78
N TYR A 295 -10.92 17.93 -1.71
CA TYR A 295 -11.14 19.30 -2.16
C TYR A 295 -12.49 19.46 -2.89
N LEU A 296 -12.85 18.51 -3.77
CA LEU A 296 -14.13 18.52 -4.50
C LEU A 296 -15.32 18.38 -3.54
N ALA A 297 -15.17 17.56 -2.49
CA ALA A 297 -16.17 17.45 -1.42
C ALA A 297 -16.36 18.78 -0.69
N PHE A 298 -15.27 19.47 -0.36
CA PHE A 298 -15.29 20.78 0.27
C PHE A 298 -15.99 21.84 -0.61
N ARG A 299 -15.75 21.80 -1.93
CA ARG A 299 -16.37 22.70 -2.91
C ARG A 299 -17.83 22.33 -3.25
N GLY A 300 -18.34 21.21 -2.78
CA GLY A 300 -19.68 20.74 -3.07
C GLY A 300 -19.89 20.24 -4.51
N ASP A 301 -18.84 19.86 -5.21
CA ASP A 301 -18.91 19.31 -6.57
C ASP A 301 -19.48 17.89 -6.61
N ILE A 302 -19.94 17.47 -7.78
CA ILE A 302 -20.39 16.11 -8.05
C ILE A 302 -19.26 15.39 -8.81
N TYR A 303 -18.71 14.34 -8.20
CA TYR A 303 -17.54 13.67 -8.77
C TYR A 303 -17.66 12.16 -8.66
N ALA A 304 -16.89 11.48 -9.52
CA ALA A 304 -16.79 10.03 -9.57
C ALA A 304 -15.33 9.62 -9.81
N LEU A 305 -14.97 8.43 -9.35
CA LEU A 305 -13.72 7.77 -9.70
C LEU A 305 -14.01 6.57 -10.60
N GLY A 306 -13.31 6.51 -11.74
CA GLY A 306 -13.13 5.30 -12.51
C GLY A 306 -11.67 4.90 -12.52
N TYR A 307 -11.31 3.66 -12.19
CA TYR A 307 -9.96 3.19 -12.45
C TYR A 307 -9.94 1.96 -13.36
N ILE A 308 -8.90 1.88 -14.15
CA ILE A 308 -8.67 0.81 -15.11
C ILE A 308 -7.23 0.35 -14.96
N VAL A 309 -7.03 -0.92 -14.54
CA VAL A 309 -5.71 -1.54 -14.51
C VAL A 309 -5.52 -2.32 -15.81
N THR A 310 -4.47 -1.98 -16.57
CA THR A 310 -4.22 -2.50 -17.92
C THR A 310 -3.54 -3.87 -17.91
N THR A 311 -4.09 -4.82 -17.14
CA THR A 311 -3.66 -6.23 -17.11
C THR A 311 -4.23 -7.01 -18.29
N TYR A 312 -3.80 -8.25 -18.49
CA TYR A 312 -4.35 -9.14 -19.53
C TYR A 312 -5.88 -9.22 -19.48
N GLN A 313 -6.46 -9.32 -18.30
CA GLN A 313 -7.88 -9.08 -18.05
C GLN A 313 -8.00 -7.72 -17.33
N PRO A 314 -8.45 -6.66 -18.02
CA PRO A 314 -8.52 -5.34 -17.42
C PRO A 314 -9.41 -5.31 -16.19
N ILE A 315 -8.90 -4.77 -15.09
CA ILE A 315 -9.68 -4.57 -13.86
C ILE A 315 -10.29 -3.20 -13.93
N ILE A 316 -11.61 -3.14 -14.07
CA ILE A 316 -12.35 -1.88 -14.18
C ILE A 316 -13.22 -1.71 -12.95
N ARG A 317 -13.12 -0.54 -12.31
CA ARG A 317 -13.98 -0.13 -11.19
C ARG A 317 -14.51 1.27 -11.42
N PHE A 318 -15.76 1.49 -11.05
CA PHE A 318 -16.41 2.79 -11.12
C PHE A 318 -17.26 3.01 -9.86
N THR A 319 -17.07 4.15 -9.20
CA THR A 319 -17.76 4.46 -7.93
C THR A 319 -19.17 4.99 -8.13
N GLY A 320 -19.53 5.38 -9.34
CA GLY A 320 -20.68 6.24 -9.56
C GLY A 320 -20.41 7.68 -9.11
N TYR A 321 -21.31 8.59 -9.47
CA TYR A 321 -21.24 9.99 -9.07
C TYR A 321 -21.85 10.20 -7.69
N GLY A 322 -21.14 11.00 -6.88
CA GLY A 322 -21.58 11.35 -5.53
C GLY A 322 -21.07 12.72 -5.11
N ARG A 323 -21.43 13.16 -3.91
CA ARG A 323 -21.09 14.46 -3.33
C ARG A 323 -20.68 14.31 -1.87
N GLY A 324 -19.79 15.20 -1.41
CA GLY A 324 -19.43 15.34 -0.01
C GLY A 324 -18.42 14.32 0.51
N TYR A 325 -18.06 14.47 1.78
CA TYR A 325 -16.97 13.68 2.40
C TYR A 325 -17.23 12.17 2.50
N GLY A 326 -18.50 11.76 2.61
CA GLY A 326 -18.87 10.34 2.59
C GLY A 326 -18.49 9.67 1.26
N HIS A 327 -18.65 10.41 0.15
CA HIS A 327 -18.23 9.93 -1.17
C HIS A 327 -16.71 9.91 -1.32
N THR A 328 -16.00 10.89 -0.75
CA THR A 328 -14.52 10.86 -0.66
C THR A 328 -14.03 9.64 0.09
N TYR A 329 -14.63 9.32 1.24
CA TYR A 329 -14.28 8.12 1.99
C TYR A 329 -14.51 6.85 1.15
N PHE A 330 -15.63 6.77 0.43
CA PHE A 330 -15.91 5.65 -0.47
C PHE A 330 -14.86 5.54 -1.59
N ILE A 331 -14.46 6.64 -2.21
CA ILE A 331 -13.39 6.68 -3.21
C ILE A 331 -12.06 6.18 -2.63
N ARG A 332 -11.66 6.66 -1.45
CA ARG A 332 -10.43 6.20 -0.77
C ARG A 332 -10.48 4.70 -0.48
N ASN A 333 -11.65 4.21 -0.11
CA ASN A 333 -11.90 2.80 0.13
C ASN A 333 -11.77 1.97 -1.15
N VAL A 334 -12.26 2.45 -2.28
CA VAL A 334 -12.11 1.81 -3.60
C VAL A 334 -10.66 1.85 -4.07
N LEU A 335 -9.95 2.96 -3.86
CA LEU A 335 -8.51 3.08 -4.18
C LEU A 335 -7.68 2.07 -3.40
N SER A 336 -7.91 1.88 -2.09
CA SER A 336 -7.17 0.91 -1.29
C SER A 336 -7.37 -0.55 -1.75
N GLY A 337 -8.37 -0.82 -2.57
CA GLY A 337 -8.58 -2.10 -3.24
C GLY A 337 -7.82 -2.28 -4.55
N ILE A 338 -7.01 -1.30 -4.98
CA ILE A 338 -6.15 -1.46 -6.17
C ILE A 338 -5.14 -2.58 -5.87
N PRO A 339 -5.10 -3.66 -6.69
CA PRO A 339 -4.19 -4.76 -6.44
C PRO A 339 -2.75 -4.33 -6.67
N TRP A 340 -1.85 -4.72 -5.76
CA TRP A 340 -0.42 -4.55 -5.97
C TRP A 340 0.11 -5.71 -6.82
N ILE A 341 0.33 -5.44 -8.10
CA ILE A 341 0.78 -6.43 -9.07
C ILE A 341 2.16 -6.00 -9.57
N THR A 342 3.20 -6.73 -9.20
CA THR A 342 4.59 -6.39 -9.58
C THR A 342 4.95 -6.84 -10.99
N ASN A 343 4.36 -7.94 -11.46
CA ASN A 343 4.65 -8.53 -12.75
C ASN A 343 3.34 -8.80 -13.50
N PHE A 344 2.92 -7.88 -14.37
CA PHE A 344 1.84 -8.13 -15.29
C PHE A 344 2.19 -7.64 -16.71
N PHE A 345 1.63 -8.34 -17.69
CA PHE A 345 1.77 -7.92 -19.07
C PHE A 345 0.81 -6.78 -19.35
N PHE A 346 1.34 -5.74 -20.00
CA PHE A 346 0.53 -4.62 -20.49
C PHE A 346 -0.43 -5.10 -21.57
N LYS A 347 -1.72 -4.80 -21.38
CA LYS A 347 -2.73 -4.93 -22.43
C LYS A 347 -3.12 -3.56 -22.94
N ASP A 348 -3.01 -3.35 -24.23
CA ASP A 348 -3.57 -2.16 -24.87
C ASP A 348 -5.10 -2.24 -24.86
N ILE A 349 -5.71 -1.30 -24.15
CA ILE A 349 -7.18 -1.17 -24.04
C ILE A 349 -7.76 -0.08 -24.93
N SER A 350 -6.97 0.48 -25.85
CA SER A 350 -7.36 1.63 -26.68
C SER A 350 -8.68 1.42 -27.41
N ASN A 351 -8.89 0.22 -27.95
CA ASN A 351 -10.11 -0.12 -28.66
C ASN A 351 -11.35 -0.18 -27.77
N GLU A 352 -11.17 -0.58 -26.53
CA GLU A 352 -12.26 -0.72 -25.54
C GLU A 352 -12.48 0.57 -24.75
N PHE A 353 -11.47 1.46 -24.72
CA PHE A 353 -11.43 2.67 -23.88
C PHE A 353 -12.65 3.57 -24.10
N LEU A 354 -13.01 3.84 -25.34
CA LEU A 354 -14.15 4.69 -25.65
C LEU A 354 -15.47 4.13 -25.09
N SER A 355 -15.67 2.82 -25.19
CA SER A 355 -16.87 2.14 -24.67
C SER A 355 -16.88 2.12 -23.15
N ILE A 356 -15.71 1.89 -22.50
CA ILE A 356 -15.59 1.83 -21.05
C ILE A 356 -15.87 3.21 -20.47
N VAL A 357 -15.17 4.24 -20.94
CA VAL A 357 -15.29 5.61 -20.42
C VAL A 357 -16.63 6.21 -20.78
N GLY A 358 -17.17 5.91 -21.97
CA GLY A 358 -18.51 6.35 -22.38
C GLY A 358 -19.64 5.90 -21.45
N LYS A 359 -19.49 4.75 -20.78
CA LYS A 359 -20.44 4.28 -19.76
C LYS A 359 -20.30 5.01 -18.42
N MET A 360 -19.15 5.64 -18.18
CA MET A 360 -18.85 6.38 -16.95
C MET A 360 -19.23 7.86 -17.05
N ILE A 361 -19.26 8.42 -18.27
CA ILE A 361 -19.58 9.83 -18.53
C ILE A 361 -21.10 10.02 -18.48
N ARG A 362 -21.53 11.14 -17.91
CA ARG A 362 -22.94 11.57 -17.91
C ARG A 362 -23.29 12.30 -19.22
N ARG A 363 -24.57 12.51 -19.45
CA ARG A 363 -25.07 13.30 -20.60
C ARG A 363 -24.74 14.78 -20.45
N GLU A 364 -24.65 15.27 -19.20
CA GLU A 364 -24.27 16.66 -18.91
C GLU A 364 -22.77 16.86 -19.18
N LYS A 365 -22.37 18.12 -19.43
CA LYS A 365 -20.95 18.50 -19.60
C LYS A 365 -20.14 18.01 -18.41
N THR A 366 -19.23 17.07 -18.65
CA THR A 366 -18.39 16.45 -17.61
C THR A 366 -16.94 16.86 -17.84
N ASN A 367 -16.23 17.23 -16.77
CA ASN A 367 -14.80 17.47 -16.79
C ASN A 367 -14.09 16.16 -16.43
N ILE A 368 -13.26 15.68 -17.34
CA ILE A 368 -12.53 14.42 -17.19
C ILE A 368 -11.11 14.74 -16.75
N ILE A 369 -10.69 14.20 -15.61
CA ILE A 369 -9.31 14.34 -15.11
C ILE A 369 -8.66 12.97 -15.18
N ILE A 370 -7.67 12.83 -16.05
CA ILE A 370 -7.04 11.54 -16.32
C ILE A 370 -5.68 11.49 -15.68
N PHE A 371 -5.47 10.51 -14.81
CA PHE A 371 -4.17 10.18 -14.22
C PHE A 371 -3.59 8.99 -14.97
N THR A 372 -2.47 9.18 -15.68
CA THR A 372 -1.81 8.11 -16.45
C THR A 372 -0.37 8.49 -16.79
N ASP A 373 0.48 7.48 -17.05
CA ASP A 373 1.82 7.64 -17.63
C ASP A 373 1.90 7.11 -19.07
N PHE A 374 0.78 6.69 -19.64
CA PHE A 374 0.67 6.06 -20.97
C PHE A 374 1.62 4.87 -21.17
N ASN A 375 2.18 4.30 -20.11
CA ASN A 375 3.16 3.21 -20.17
C ASN A 375 4.41 3.54 -21.01
N ASP A 376 4.77 4.83 -21.13
CA ASP A 376 5.82 5.35 -22.01
C ASP A 376 5.68 4.84 -23.47
N ASN A 377 4.43 4.70 -23.96
CA ASN A 377 4.10 4.18 -25.29
C ASN A 377 3.32 5.22 -26.11
N ILE A 378 3.94 5.70 -27.19
CA ILE A 378 3.42 6.75 -28.05
C ILE A 378 2.12 6.30 -28.74
N ILE A 379 2.08 5.08 -29.31
CA ILE A 379 0.91 4.55 -30.03
C ILE A 379 -0.28 4.43 -29.07
N PHE A 380 -0.03 3.93 -27.87
CA PHE A 380 -1.08 3.83 -26.85
C PHE A 380 -1.61 5.22 -26.46
N ALA A 381 -0.70 6.19 -26.26
CA ALA A 381 -1.08 7.58 -25.97
C ALA A 381 -1.94 8.18 -27.09
N GLU A 382 -1.52 8.04 -28.35
CA GLU A 382 -2.25 8.56 -29.52
C GLU A 382 -3.67 7.99 -29.60
N ASN A 383 -3.82 6.68 -29.45
CA ASN A 383 -5.12 6.01 -29.50
C ASN A 383 -6.07 6.48 -28.37
N ILE A 384 -5.55 6.64 -27.15
CA ILE A 384 -6.31 7.16 -26.01
C ILE A 384 -6.71 8.62 -26.26
N LEU A 385 -5.78 9.46 -26.74
CA LEU A 385 -6.03 10.88 -27.05
C LEU A 385 -7.06 11.04 -28.18
N SER A 386 -6.98 10.21 -29.22
CA SER A 386 -7.98 10.15 -30.28
C SER A 386 -9.38 9.86 -29.73
N SER A 387 -9.49 8.89 -28.81
CA SER A 387 -10.74 8.57 -28.13
C SER A 387 -11.26 9.73 -27.28
N LEU A 388 -10.37 10.41 -26.54
CA LEU A 388 -10.71 11.60 -25.75
C LEU A 388 -11.16 12.78 -26.61
N SER A 389 -10.60 12.93 -27.81
CA SER A 389 -11.00 13.99 -28.73
C SER A 389 -12.47 13.87 -29.16
N LYS A 390 -13.01 12.64 -29.22
CA LYS A 390 -14.43 12.40 -29.48
C LYS A 390 -15.31 12.92 -28.36
N PHE A 391 -14.90 12.71 -27.09
CA PHE A 391 -15.62 13.28 -25.93
C PHE A 391 -15.54 14.81 -25.91
N LYS A 392 -14.39 15.39 -26.30
CA LYS A 392 -14.25 16.84 -26.42
C LYS A 392 -15.22 17.43 -27.45
N LYS A 393 -15.43 16.75 -28.60
CA LYS A 393 -16.42 17.15 -29.61
C LYS A 393 -17.87 17.09 -29.10
N LEU A 394 -18.13 16.24 -28.10
CA LEU A 394 -19.44 16.13 -27.42
C LEU A 394 -19.62 17.17 -26.29
N GLY A 395 -18.64 18.06 -26.10
CA GLY A 395 -18.71 19.16 -25.12
C GLY A 395 -18.12 18.82 -23.75
N HIS A 396 -17.47 17.66 -23.58
CA HIS A 396 -16.74 17.32 -22.37
C HIS A 396 -15.32 17.90 -22.43
N ASN A 397 -14.77 18.32 -21.28
CA ASN A 397 -13.39 18.76 -21.19
C ASN A 397 -12.51 17.65 -20.61
N ALA A 398 -11.23 17.66 -20.97
CA ALA A 398 -10.26 16.72 -20.38
C ALA A 398 -8.96 17.41 -20.01
N ILE A 399 -8.44 17.06 -18.81
CA ILE A 399 -7.10 17.40 -18.34
C ILE A 399 -6.35 16.08 -18.11
N ILE A 400 -5.09 16.05 -18.52
CA ILE A 400 -4.21 14.91 -18.36
C ILE A 400 -3.21 15.22 -17.27
N ILE A 401 -3.13 14.35 -16.27
CA ILE A 401 -2.17 14.41 -15.17
C ILE A 401 -1.19 13.27 -15.36
N MET A 402 0.05 13.63 -15.62
CA MET A 402 1.10 12.69 -15.97
C MET A 402 2.27 12.79 -14.97
N PRO A 403 2.75 11.65 -14.41
CA PRO A 403 3.91 11.66 -13.56
C PRO A 403 5.17 11.98 -14.37
N HIS A 404 6.01 12.86 -13.85
CA HIS A 404 7.33 13.13 -14.43
C HIS A 404 8.26 11.97 -14.11
N THR A 405 8.27 10.94 -14.94
CA THR A 405 8.92 9.63 -14.70
C THR A 405 10.33 9.77 -14.15
N LEU A 406 11.13 10.68 -14.68
CA LEU A 406 12.52 10.86 -14.22
C LEU A 406 12.62 11.33 -12.77
N LEU A 407 11.76 12.26 -12.33
CA LEU A 407 11.77 12.73 -10.94
C LEU A 407 11.41 11.60 -9.96
N TYR A 408 10.55 10.68 -10.36
CA TYR A 408 10.21 9.50 -9.56
C TYR A 408 11.36 8.50 -9.51
N GLU A 409 12.06 8.29 -10.62
CA GLU A 409 13.23 7.41 -10.70
C GLU A 409 14.42 8.00 -9.91
N GLU A 410 14.67 9.31 -10.00
CA GLU A 410 15.69 9.99 -9.19
C GLU A 410 15.44 9.89 -7.70
N GLU A 411 14.19 10.12 -7.27
CA GLU A 411 13.81 10.01 -5.86
C GLU A 411 13.94 8.56 -5.36
N PHE A 412 13.61 7.57 -6.22
CA PHE A 412 13.83 6.16 -5.92
C PHE A 412 15.30 5.84 -5.68
N ILE A 413 16.19 6.30 -6.59
CA ILE A 413 17.64 6.10 -6.47
C ILE A 413 18.15 6.69 -5.16
N LYS A 414 17.74 7.91 -4.82
CA LYS A 414 18.11 8.58 -3.57
C LYS A 414 17.69 7.78 -2.35
N LEU A 415 16.43 7.38 -2.27
CA LEU A 415 15.89 6.63 -1.14
C LEU A 415 16.57 5.26 -0.97
N GLU A 416 16.82 4.57 -2.06
CA GLU A 416 17.44 3.24 -2.01
C GLU A 416 18.91 3.32 -1.55
N LEU A 417 19.67 4.33 -2.01
CA LEU A 417 21.03 4.54 -1.58
C LEU A 417 21.12 5.00 -0.12
N LEU A 418 20.22 5.89 0.32
CA LEU A 418 20.09 6.29 1.73
C LEU A 418 19.78 5.10 2.64
N ARG A 419 18.87 4.22 2.24
CA ARG A 419 18.55 2.98 2.99
C ARG A 419 19.74 2.04 3.13
N ARG A 420 20.63 2.04 2.16
CA ARG A 420 21.87 1.22 2.16
C ARG A 420 23.04 1.92 2.83
N GLY A 421 22.88 3.14 3.35
CA GLY A 421 23.95 3.93 3.95
C GLY A 421 25.05 4.34 2.97
N LYS A 422 24.72 4.49 1.67
CA LYS A 422 25.65 4.84 0.59
C LYS A 422 25.35 6.23 0.04
N GLU A 423 25.38 7.22 0.91
CA GLU A 423 25.07 8.61 0.56
C GLU A 423 26.04 9.22 -0.46
N ASP A 424 27.31 8.82 -0.40
CA ASP A 424 28.39 9.22 -1.30
C ASP A 424 28.15 8.81 -2.77
N LEU A 425 27.34 7.78 -3.02
CA LEU A 425 27.01 7.30 -4.35
C LEU A 425 25.78 7.98 -4.97
N ILE A 426 25.10 8.86 -4.27
CA ILE A 426 23.85 9.50 -4.76
C ILE A 426 24.14 10.35 -5.99
N GLU A 427 25.09 11.29 -5.92
CA GLU A 427 25.43 12.19 -7.05
C GLU A 427 25.94 11.43 -8.28
N PRO A 428 26.89 10.48 -8.16
CA PRO A 428 27.32 9.67 -9.29
C PRO A 428 26.17 8.87 -9.93
N ALA A 429 25.30 8.26 -9.10
CA ALA A 429 24.19 7.46 -9.59
C ALA A 429 23.15 8.32 -10.34
N LEU A 430 22.85 9.52 -9.85
CA LEU A 430 21.95 10.47 -10.53
C LEU A 430 22.53 10.97 -11.86
N THR A 431 23.84 11.20 -11.91
CA THR A 431 24.51 11.61 -13.14
C THR A 431 24.46 10.51 -14.20
N LEU A 432 24.73 9.26 -13.81
CA LEU A 432 24.57 8.11 -14.69
C LEU A 432 23.12 7.93 -15.16
N HIS A 433 22.16 8.05 -14.24
CA HIS A 433 20.74 7.97 -14.58
C HIS A 433 20.33 8.99 -15.64
N LYS A 434 20.79 10.24 -15.53
CA LYS A 434 20.51 11.28 -16.54
C LYS A 434 21.06 10.90 -17.92
N ILE A 435 22.30 10.40 -18.00
CA ILE A 435 22.91 9.98 -19.26
C ILE A 435 22.13 8.84 -19.93
N TYR A 436 21.65 7.85 -19.14
CA TYR A 436 20.92 6.72 -19.67
C TYR A 436 19.43 6.98 -19.94
N SER A 437 18.89 8.12 -19.50
CA SER A 437 17.47 8.45 -19.63
C SER A 437 17.09 9.21 -20.91
N ASP A 438 18.06 9.59 -21.76
CA ASP A 438 17.83 10.42 -22.96
C ASP A 438 16.74 9.86 -23.88
N ASN A 439 16.73 8.55 -24.13
CA ASN A 439 15.70 7.90 -24.95
C ASN A 439 14.30 8.00 -24.31
N LYS A 440 14.20 7.88 -23.00
CA LYS A 440 12.92 8.04 -22.27
C LYS A 440 12.42 9.49 -22.32
N ILE A 441 13.33 10.46 -22.21
CA ILE A 441 13.00 11.89 -22.31
C ILE A 441 12.39 12.15 -23.67
N ALA A 442 12.98 11.69 -24.75
CA ALA A 442 12.47 11.86 -26.11
C ALA A 442 11.05 11.29 -26.28
N ILE A 443 10.78 10.09 -25.76
CA ILE A 443 9.44 9.48 -25.80
C ILE A 443 8.43 10.32 -25.00
N ILE A 444 8.80 10.77 -23.81
CA ILE A 444 7.94 11.59 -22.96
C ILE A 444 7.62 12.92 -23.65
N ASP A 445 8.63 13.59 -24.24
CA ASP A 445 8.45 14.85 -24.96
C ASP A 445 7.55 14.67 -26.19
N GLU A 446 7.65 13.55 -26.90
CA GLU A 446 6.77 13.24 -28.01
C GLU A 446 5.33 13.03 -27.56
N ILE A 447 5.10 12.30 -26.47
CA ILE A 447 3.76 12.15 -25.86
C ILE A 447 3.20 13.51 -25.45
N ILE A 448 4.01 14.38 -24.87
CA ILE A 448 3.62 15.75 -24.48
C ILE A 448 3.16 16.55 -25.71
N ASN A 449 3.95 16.48 -26.77
CA ASN A 449 3.63 17.20 -28.01
C ASN A 449 2.33 16.66 -28.63
N LEU A 450 2.12 15.34 -28.59
CA LEU A 450 0.85 14.74 -29.00
C LEU A 450 -0.32 15.28 -28.17
N ILE A 451 -0.22 15.31 -26.84
CA ILE A 451 -1.28 15.84 -25.97
C ILE A 451 -1.62 17.29 -26.32
N LYS A 452 -0.60 18.12 -26.56
CA LYS A 452 -0.78 19.53 -26.97
C LYS A 452 -1.41 19.64 -28.36
N ASN A 453 -1.01 18.82 -29.32
CA ASN A 453 -1.56 18.79 -30.68
C ASN A 453 -3.06 18.43 -30.69
N TYR A 454 -3.49 17.52 -29.80
CA TYR A 454 -4.91 17.22 -29.59
C TYR A 454 -5.65 18.31 -28.82
N GLY A 455 -4.93 19.37 -28.36
CA GLY A 455 -5.48 20.51 -27.65
C GLY A 455 -5.93 20.17 -26.23
N PHE A 456 -5.29 19.20 -25.59
CA PHE A 456 -5.50 18.87 -24.20
C PHE A 456 -4.43 19.56 -23.33
N LYS A 457 -4.80 19.86 -22.08
CA LYS A 457 -3.88 20.37 -21.08
C LYS A 457 -3.22 19.23 -20.35
N VAL A 458 -1.91 19.31 -20.17
CA VAL A 458 -1.13 18.35 -19.38
C VAL A 458 -0.55 19.03 -18.14
N ILE A 459 -0.64 18.33 -17.01
CA ILE A 459 -0.03 18.75 -15.73
C ILE A 459 0.94 17.67 -15.31
N TYR A 460 2.20 18.08 -15.09
CA TYR A 460 3.22 17.15 -14.58
C TYR A 460 3.17 17.08 -13.08
N THR A 461 3.27 15.84 -12.58
CA THR A 461 3.35 15.58 -11.15
C THR A 461 4.76 15.21 -10.75
N SER A 462 5.25 15.82 -9.68
CA SER A 462 6.44 15.39 -8.94
C SER A 462 6.04 14.56 -7.72
N PRO A 463 6.95 13.80 -7.10
CA PRO A 463 6.65 13.08 -5.88
C PRO A 463 6.22 13.97 -4.70
N ARG A 464 6.51 15.28 -4.75
CA ARG A 464 6.37 16.19 -3.59
C ARG A 464 5.32 17.29 -3.73
N ASP A 465 5.08 17.86 -4.96
CA ASP A 465 4.32 19.13 -5.07
C ASP A 465 3.49 19.26 -6.34
N THR A 466 2.24 18.72 -6.34
CA THR A 466 1.47 18.86 -7.59
C THR A 466 -0.01 19.18 -7.41
N ILE A 467 -0.56 18.96 -6.23
CA ILE A 467 -2.01 19.10 -6.01
C ILE A 467 -2.49 20.54 -6.27
N LEU A 468 -1.70 21.54 -5.90
CA LEU A 468 -2.04 22.96 -6.11
C LEU A 468 -2.18 23.32 -7.59
N SER A 469 -1.32 22.75 -8.46
CA SER A 469 -1.39 22.95 -9.91
C SER A 469 -2.66 22.35 -10.51
N ILE A 470 -3.05 21.15 -10.05
CA ILE A 470 -4.27 20.46 -10.48
C ILE A 470 -5.49 21.28 -10.09
N ILE A 471 -5.56 21.73 -8.83
CA ILE A 471 -6.70 22.49 -8.31
C ILE A 471 -6.78 23.87 -8.96
N ARG A 472 -5.63 24.54 -9.18
CA ARG A 472 -5.60 25.81 -9.92
C ARG A 472 -6.25 25.66 -11.30
N GLU A 473 -5.96 24.60 -12.01
CA GLU A 473 -6.55 24.37 -13.33
C GLU A 473 -8.06 24.09 -13.27
N LEU A 474 -8.51 23.36 -12.27
CA LEU A 474 -9.94 23.15 -12.04
C LEU A 474 -10.66 24.47 -11.75
N GLU A 475 -10.07 25.33 -10.92
CA GLU A 475 -10.67 26.65 -10.63
C GLU A 475 -10.68 27.57 -11.87
N LEU A 476 -9.65 27.49 -12.73
CA LEU A 476 -9.68 28.19 -14.02
C LEU A 476 -10.78 27.66 -14.94
N MET A 477 -10.99 26.35 -15.01
CA MET A 477 -12.10 25.76 -15.77
C MET A 477 -13.45 26.20 -15.22
N ARG A 478 -13.61 26.25 -13.88
CA ARG A 478 -14.84 26.72 -13.24
C ARG A 478 -15.20 28.13 -13.70
N ARG A 479 -14.23 29.03 -13.79
CA ARG A 479 -14.44 30.39 -14.32
C ARG A 479 -14.90 30.40 -15.77
N CYS A 480 -14.31 29.54 -16.61
CA CYS A 480 -14.71 29.45 -18.03
C CYS A 480 -16.15 28.96 -18.24
N TYR A 481 -16.70 28.17 -17.29
CA TYR A 481 -18.10 27.75 -17.32
C TYR A 481 -19.08 28.89 -16.99
N GLY A 482 -18.63 29.95 -16.33
CA GLY A 482 -19.41 31.16 -16.05
C GLY A 482 -19.61 32.08 -17.26
N PHE A 483 -18.88 31.87 -18.34
CA PHE A 483 -18.95 32.71 -19.56
C PHE A 483 -19.64 32.02 -20.75
N ALA A 484 -20.17 30.79 -20.63
CA ALA A 484 -20.78 30.03 -21.74
C ALA A 484 -22.31 29.99 -21.65
#